data_3720be480b6276d99fbbfc4d217c31d3
#
_entry.id   3720be480b6276d99fbbfc4d217c31d3
#
_cell.length_a   1.000
_cell.length_b   1.000
_cell.length_c   1.000
_cell.angle_alpha   90.00
_cell.angle_beta   90.00
_cell.angle_gamma   90.00
#
_symmetry.space_group_name_H-M   'P 1'
#
loop_
_entity.id
_entity.type
_entity.pdbx_description
1 polymer ?
#
loop_
_entity_poly.entity_id
_entity_poly.type
_entity_poly.pdbx_seq_one_letter_code
_entity_poly.pdbx_strand_id
1 'polypeptide(L)'
;MSDYPMLISNKLHSFRNFALQIYKNSMSYTKRIFLKYILGTCISCFMALQGHATVRNGADQLEKLLPLLEGKQVSLVVNHTSLCGKTHLLDTLANQVKIVRVFAPEHGFRGDADAGEYIQNGKDTRTGVPILSLYGKNKKPLPSQLTGTDVVVFDIQDVGARFYTYISTLYYVMQACAENQKELIVLDRPNPCDYVDGPIREKAYKSFVGMLPIPLLHGCTLGEMAGMINGEGWLGKGLQCRLQVIRVEGWKHGQPYSLPVKPSPNLPNDLSIALYPSLCPFEGTSVSIGRGTTYPFQVIGSPALKDFFQFQFTPRSLKGFDKHPLHQNQACFGLDLRTEKELPQGFSLKYLLQFYQLYQKQYPDAEKRFFSRSQWFDLLMGTSQVRKDMIQGKTESEIRQAWEKDLQAYRSLREKYLLYE
;
A
#
# COMPACT_ATOMS: atom_id res chain seq x y z
N MET A 1 -16.96 -29.10 -6.54
CA MET A 1 -16.53 -28.47 -7.83
C MET A 1 -15.00 -28.62 -7.94
N SER A 2 -14.50 -29.86 -7.98
CA SER A 2 -13.05 -30.16 -7.86
C SER A 2 -12.48 -31.01 -9.00
N ASP A 3 -13.22 -31.21 -10.11
CA ASP A 3 -12.80 -32.20 -11.14
C ASP A 3 -12.24 -31.61 -12.45
N TYR A 4 -12.21 -30.28 -12.59
CA TYR A 4 -11.74 -29.63 -13.83
C TYR A 4 -10.22 -29.64 -14.05
N PRO A 5 -9.33 -29.50 -13.03
CA PRO A 5 -7.89 -29.55 -13.26
C PRO A 5 -7.35 -30.93 -13.62
N MET A 6 -7.95 -32.01 -13.10
CA MET A 6 -7.53 -33.39 -13.38
C MET A 6 -7.83 -33.83 -14.80
N LEU A 7 -8.93 -33.39 -15.38
CA LEU A 7 -9.34 -33.73 -16.76
C LEU A 7 -8.40 -33.11 -17.81
N ILE A 8 -7.89 -31.89 -17.55
CA ILE A 8 -6.94 -31.20 -18.45
C ILE A 8 -5.56 -31.86 -18.37
N SER A 9 -5.09 -32.20 -17.17
CA SER A 9 -3.80 -32.92 -16.97
C SER A 9 -3.80 -34.29 -17.66
N ASN A 10 -4.86 -35.06 -17.52
CA ASN A 10 -4.98 -36.39 -18.14
C ASN A 10 -5.10 -36.34 -19.67
N LYS A 11 -5.77 -35.33 -20.23
CA LYS A 11 -5.83 -35.11 -21.69
C LYS A 11 -4.47 -34.68 -22.26
N LEU A 12 -3.72 -33.84 -21.55
CA LEU A 12 -2.35 -33.45 -21.95
C LEU A 12 -1.37 -34.64 -21.92
N HIS A 13 -1.49 -35.50 -20.91
CA HIS A 13 -0.65 -36.71 -20.80
C HIS A 13 -0.97 -37.74 -21.90
N SER A 14 -2.24 -37.92 -22.22
CA SER A 14 -2.69 -38.79 -23.31
C SER A 14 -2.25 -38.24 -24.70
N PHE A 15 -2.34 -36.94 -24.92
CA PHE A 15 -1.90 -36.30 -26.16
C PHE A 15 -0.37 -36.36 -26.35
N ARG A 16 0.40 -36.20 -25.27
CA ARG A 16 1.85 -36.35 -25.26
C ARG A 16 2.30 -37.78 -25.58
N ASN A 17 1.61 -38.77 -25.03
CA ASN A 17 1.92 -40.17 -25.29
C ASN A 17 1.55 -40.59 -26.72
N PHE A 18 0.42 -40.12 -27.24
CA PHE A 18 -0.01 -40.33 -28.63
C PHE A 18 0.96 -39.68 -29.63
N ALA A 19 1.38 -38.45 -29.39
CA ALA A 19 2.38 -37.74 -30.22
C ALA A 19 3.75 -38.43 -30.20
N LEU A 20 4.16 -38.96 -29.03
CA LEU A 20 5.40 -39.72 -28.89
C LEU A 20 5.35 -41.08 -29.59
N GLN A 21 4.19 -41.69 -29.70
CA GLN A 21 4.00 -42.99 -30.36
C GLN A 21 4.00 -42.83 -31.90
N ILE A 22 3.42 -41.79 -32.43
CA ILE A 22 3.51 -41.40 -33.85
C ILE A 22 4.96 -41.03 -34.22
N TYR A 23 5.69 -40.39 -33.31
CA TYR A 23 7.10 -39.97 -33.47
C TYR A 23 8.05 -41.19 -33.59
N LYS A 24 7.73 -42.30 -32.93
CA LYS A 24 8.59 -43.50 -32.92
C LYS A 24 8.47 -44.39 -34.16
N ASN A 25 7.38 -44.34 -34.92
CA ASN A 25 7.05 -45.44 -35.83
C ASN A 25 7.17 -45.18 -37.35
N SER A 26 7.46 -43.97 -37.89
CA SER A 26 7.68 -43.84 -39.35
C SER A 26 7.92 -42.45 -39.93
N MET A 27 8.90 -41.71 -39.49
CA MET A 27 9.19 -40.44 -40.20
C MET A 27 10.66 -40.18 -40.48
N SER A 28 10.97 -39.69 -41.74
CA SER A 28 12.31 -39.32 -42.12
C SER A 28 12.85 -38.18 -41.22
N TYR A 29 14.17 -38.10 -41.09
CA TYR A 29 14.89 -37.16 -40.22
C TYR A 29 14.39 -35.72 -40.36
N THR A 30 14.13 -35.29 -41.60
CA THR A 30 13.62 -33.92 -41.91
C THR A 30 12.22 -33.66 -41.36
N LYS A 31 11.33 -34.63 -41.42
CA LYS A 31 9.98 -34.50 -40.83
C LYS A 31 10.01 -34.45 -39.30
N ARG A 32 11.01 -35.14 -38.67
CA ARG A 32 11.19 -35.09 -37.20
C ARG A 32 11.63 -33.70 -36.72
N ILE A 33 12.50 -33.02 -37.47
CA ILE A 33 12.95 -31.65 -37.18
C ILE A 33 11.78 -30.66 -37.33
N PHE A 34 11.02 -30.78 -38.43
CA PHE A 34 9.87 -29.89 -38.70
C PHE A 34 8.75 -30.03 -37.62
N LEU A 35 8.48 -31.26 -37.16
CA LEU A 35 7.49 -31.49 -36.10
C LEU A 35 7.97 -30.95 -34.73
N LYS A 36 9.28 -31.01 -34.45
CA LYS A 36 9.85 -30.37 -33.24
C LYS A 36 9.71 -28.85 -33.26
N TYR A 37 9.90 -28.21 -34.42
CA TYR A 37 9.70 -26.77 -34.58
C TYR A 37 8.24 -26.38 -34.43
N ILE A 38 7.30 -27.12 -35.02
CA ILE A 38 5.86 -26.89 -34.90
C ILE A 38 5.40 -27.12 -33.45
N LEU A 39 5.81 -28.19 -32.79
CA LEU A 39 5.47 -28.42 -31.37
C LEU A 39 6.10 -27.33 -30.46
N GLY A 40 7.35 -26.93 -30.73
CA GLY A 40 8.00 -25.84 -29.99
C GLY A 40 7.30 -24.49 -30.18
N THR A 41 6.91 -24.15 -31.41
CA THR A 41 6.13 -22.92 -31.69
C THR A 41 4.71 -23.00 -31.15
N CYS A 42 4.03 -24.12 -31.20
CA CYS A 42 2.70 -24.29 -30.59
C CYS A 42 2.76 -24.20 -29.07
N ILE A 43 3.77 -24.78 -28.40
CA ILE A 43 3.96 -24.66 -26.95
C ILE A 43 4.32 -23.22 -26.57
N SER A 44 5.16 -22.52 -27.35
CA SER A 44 5.50 -21.12 -27.13
C SER A 44 4.28 -20.20 -27.36
N CYS A 45 3.46 -20.46 -28.41
CA CYS A 45 2.19 -19.75 -28.61
C CYS A 45 1.16 -20.05 -27.53
N PHE A 46 1.10 -21.29 -27.00
CA PHE A 46 0.17 -21.62 -25.91
C PHE A 46 0.60 -21.00 -24.56
N MET A 47 1.92 -20.86 -24.31
CA MET A 47 2.43 -20.10 -23.16
C MET A 47 2.26 -18.58 -23.32
N ALA A 48 2.27 -18.05 -24.55
CA ALA A 48 2.01 -16.64 -24.82
C ALA A 48 0.52 -16.28 -24.76
N LEU A 49 -0.37 -17.28 -24.84
CA LEU A 49 -1.85 -17.15 -24.73
C LEU A 49 -2.38 -17.36 -23.30
N GLN A 50 -1.51 -17.57 -22.32
CA GLN A 50 -1.87 -17.31 -20.92
C GLN A 50 -1.92 -15.79 -20.76
N GLY A 51 -2.96 -15.18 -21.33
CA GLY A 51 -3.28 -13.80 -21.10
C GLY A 51 -3.32 -13.59 -19.59
N HIS A 52 -2.41 -12.80 -19.05
CA HIS A 52 -2.53 -12.33 -17.66
C HIS A 52 -3.92 -11.71 -17.57
N ALA A 53 -4.80 -12.31 -16.78
CA ALA A 53 -6.11 -11.73 -16.55
C ALA A 53 -5.87 -10.28 -16.13
N THR A 54 -6.44 -9.33 -16.88
CA THR A 54 -6.29 -7.92 -16.55
C THR A 54 -6.85 -7.70 -15.16
N VAL A 55 -6.05 -7.13 -14.28
CA VAL A 55 -6.48 -6.80 -12.92
C VAL A 55 -7.63 -5.80 -12.99
N ARG A 56 -8.79 -6.15 -12.42
CA ARG A 56 -9.94 -5.27 -12.26
C ARG A 56 -10.11 -4.93 -10.79
N ASN A 57 -9.92 -3.67 -10.43
CA ASN A 57 -10.16 -3.20 -9.06
C ASN A 57 -11.65 -3.26 -8.73
N GLY A 58 -12.01 -3.19 -7.45
CA GLY A 58 -13.41 -3.12 -7.06
C GLY A 58 -14.17 -1.98 -7.73
N ALA A 59 -13.54 -0.84 -7.95
CA ALA A 59 -14.11 0.32 -8.63
C ALA A 59 -14.41 0.09 -10.12
N ASP A 60 -13.72 -0.85 -10.79
CA ASP A 60 -13.92 -1.17 -12.20
C ASP A 60 -15.14 -2.08 -12.44
N GLN A 61 -15.79 -2.56 -11.37
CA GLN A 61 -16.87 -3.54 -11.39
C GLN A 61 -18.23 -2.88 -11.11
N LEU A 62 -18.60 -1.89 -11.95
CA LEU A 62 -19.85 -1.14 -11.79
C LEU A 62 -21.09 -2.03 -11.83
N GLU A 63 -21.03 -3.13 -12.57
CA GLU A 63 -22.09 -4.14 -12.63
C GLU A 63 -22.39 -4.80 -11.27
N LYS A 64 -21.40 -4.81 -10.35
CA LYS A 64 -21.59 -5.29 -8.98
C LYS A 64 -21.93 -4.15 -8.01
N LEU A 65 -21.39 -2.95 -8.26
CA LEU A 65 -21.55 -1.80 -7.37
C LEU A 65 -22.95 -1.16 -7.50
N LEU A 66 -23.41 -0.88 -8.73
CA LEU A 66 -24.64 -0.12 -8.95
C LEU A 66 -25.89 -0.76 -8.33
N PRO A 67 -26.11 -2.09 -8.39
CA PRO A 67 -27.23 -2.72 -7.72
C PRO A 67 -27.24 -2.53 -6.20
N LEU A 68 -26.06 -2.42 -5.57
CA LEU A 68 -25.93 -2.18 -4.13
C LEU A 68 -26.25 -0.73 -3.73
N LEU A 69 -26.21 0.20 -4.68
CA LEU A 69 -26.44 1.64 -4.49
C LEU A 69 -27.83 2.09 -4.93
N GLU A 70 -28.60 1.25 -5.58
CA GLU A 70 -29.92 1.59 -6.11
C GLU A 70 -30.86 2.11 -5.03
N GLY A 71 -31.47 3.28 -5.26
CA GLY A 71 -32.39 3.94 -4.34
C GLY A 71 -31.75 4.54 -3.07
N LYS A 72 -30.43 4.38 -2.87
CA LYS A 72 -29.71 4.84 -1.65
C LYS A 72 -29.09 6.22 -1.83
N GLN A 73 -28.97 6.93 -0.71
CA GLN A 73 -28.17 8.15 -0.58
C GLN A 73 -26.72 7.77 -0.24
N VAL A 74 -25.80 8.05 -1.15
CA VAL A 74 -24.42 7.54 -1.12
C VAL A 74 -23.48 8.64 -0.64
N SER A 75 -22.60 8.33 0.31
CA SER A 75 -21.41 9.13 0.62
C SER A 75 -20.16 8.39 0.16
N LEU A 76 -19.20 9.12 -0.42
CA LEU A 76 -17.94 8.54 -0.91
C LEU A 76 -16.78 8.90 0.03
N VAL A 77 -15.87 7.96 0.30
CA VAL A 77 -14.56 8.21 0.90
C VAL A 77 -13.53 7.93 -0.18
N VAL A 78 -13.04 8.96 -0.83
CA VAL A 78 -12.26 8.86 -2.07
C VAL A 78 -11.17 9.93 -2.14
N ASN A 79 -10.15 9.65 -2.95
CA ASN A 79 -9.10 10.61 -3.31
C ASN A 79 -8.77 10.48 -4.82
N HIS A 80 -7.67 11.09 -5.26
CA HIS A 80 -7.24 11.07 -6.67
C HIS A 80 -6.94 9.66 -7.23
N THR A 81 -6.73 8.65 -6.36
CA THR A 81 -6.50 7.26 -6.80
C THR A 81 -7.79 6.51 -7.08
N SER A 82 -8.94 7.07 -6.72
CA SER A 82 -10.27 6.46 -6.84
C SER A 82 -10.76 6.49 -8.28
N LEU A 83 -10.12 5.71 -9.14
CA LEU A 83 -10.44 5.62 -10.55
C LEU A 83 -11.23 4.34 -10.89
N CYS A 84 -12.22 4.49 -11.74
CA CYS A 84 -12.87 3.45 -12.53
C CYS A 84 -12.33 3.59 -13.96
N GLY A 85 -11.46 2.69 -14.37
CA GLY A 85 -10.67 2.86 -15.57
C GLY A 85 -9.82 4.14 -15.53
N LYS A 86 -10.15 5.12 -16.38
CA LYS A 86 -9.47 6.42 -16.45
C LYS A 86 -10.27 7.57 -15.83
N THR A 87 -11.49 7.30 -15.36
CA THR A 87 -12.42 8.33 -14.86
C THR A 87 -12.51 8.23 -13.34
N HIS A 88 -12.53 9.38 -12.66
CA HIS A 88 -12.70 9.38 -11.20
C HIS A 88 -14.06 8.80 -10.81
N LEU A 89 -14.12 7.99 -9.74
CA LEU A 89 -15.33 7.29 -9.31
C LEU A 89 -16.50 8.24 -9.06
N LEU A 90 -16.28 9.43 -8.47
CA LEU A 90 -17.32 10.44 -8.30
C LEU A 90 -17.91 10.83 -9.65
N ASP A 91 -17.07 11.13 -10.65
CA ASP A 91 -17.51 11.56 -11.98
C ASP A 91 -18.29 10.41 -12.69
N THR A 92 -17.88 9.17 -12.46
CA THR A 92 -18.57 7.98 -12.99
C THR A 92 -19.95 7.78 -12.36
N LEU A 93 -20.08 7.98 -11.05
CA LEU A 93 -21.32 7.70 -10.32
C LEU A 93 -22.31 8.86 -10.27
N ALA A 94 -21.85 10.11 -10.48
CA ALA A 94 -22.66 11.33 -10.24
C ALA A 94 -23.98 11.38 -10.99
N ASN A 95 -24.08 10.76 -12.18
CA ASN A 95 -25.30 10.71 -12.98
C ASN A 95 -26.09 9.40 -12.84
N GLN A 96 -25.61 8.46 -12.02
CA GLN A 96 -26.20 7.11 -11.88
C GLN A 96 -26.83 6.89 -10.50
N VAL A 97 -26.28 7.54 -9.47
CA VAL A 97 -26.73 7.40 -8.08
C VAL A 97 -26.75 8.74 -7.35
N LYS A 98 -27.54 8.85 -6.29
CA LYS A 98 -27.64 10.06 -5.49
C LYS A 98 -26.45 10.19 -4.53
N ILE A 99 -25.39 10.91 -4.96
CA ILE A 99 -24.25 11.19 -4.10
C ILE A 99 -24.54 12.44 -3.25
N VAL A 100 -24.52 12.28 -1.92
CA VAL A 100 -24.83 13.38 -0.99
C VAL A 100 -23.60 14.12 -0.51
N ARG A 101 -22.41 13.47 -0.46
CA ARG A 101 -21.13 14.10 -0.10
C ARG A 101 -19.94 13.22 -0.42
N VAL A 102 -18.78 13.87 -0.42
CA VAL A 102 -17.46 13.23 -0.46
C VAL A 102 -16.74 13.51 0.85
N PHE A 103 -16.12 12.50 1.42
CA PHE A 103 -15.13 12.59 2.49
C PHE A 103 -13.73 12.47 1.88
N ALA A 104 -12.92 13.52 2.03
CA ALA A 104 -11.56 13.59 1.50
C ALA A 104 -10.53 13.27 2.60
N PRO A 105 -9.70 12.22 2.44
CA PRO A 105 -8.63 11.88 3.37
C PRO A 105 -7.43 12.83 3.23
N GLU A 106 -6.30 12.50 3.84
CA GLU A 106 -5.01 13.15 3.62
C GLU A 106 -4.70 13.29 2.12
N HIS A 107 -4.02 14.35 1.71
CA HIS A 107 -3.76 14.76 0.33
C HIS A 107 -4.99 15.24 -0.47
N GLY A 108 -6.17 15.28 0.13
CA GLY A 108 -7.37 15.87 -0.48
C GLY A 108 -8.06 14.98 -1.51
N PHE A 109 -9.18 15.50 -2.01
CA PHE A 109 -10.05 14.77 -2.93
C PHE A 109 -9.41 14.54 -4.32
N ARG A 110 -8.75 15.56 -4.88
CA ARG A 110 -8.10 15.49 -6.20
C ARG A 110 -6.58 15.34 -6.13
N GLY A 111 -6.00 15.16 -4.91
CA GLY A 111 -4.57 14.94 -4.71
C GLY A 111 -3.71 16.20 -4.85
N ASP A 112 -4.32 17.39 -4.71
CA ASP A 112 -3.66 18.66 -4.92
C ASP A 112 -2.97 19.19 -3.65
N ALA A 113 -3.20 18.57 -2.49
CA ALA A 113 -2.64 19.00 -1.21
C ALA A 113 -1.30 18.29 -0.92
N ASP A 114 -0.31 19.05 -0.44
CA ASP A 114 0.99 18.52 0.01
C ASP A 114 0.84 17.64 1.26
N ALA A 115 1.88 16.84 1.58
CA ALA A 115 1.89 16.01 2.78
C ALA A 115 1.72 16.91 4.04
N GLY A 116 0.73 16.58 4.88
CA GLY A 116 0.43 17.36 6.08
C GLY A 116 -0.35 18.66 5.85
N GLU A 117 -0.69 19.02 4.61
CA GLU A 117 -1.45 20.22 4.30
C GLU A 117 -2.91 20.11 4.74
N TYR A 118 -3.45 21.18 5.32
CA TYR A 118 -4.84 21.24 5.77
C TYR A 118 -5.80 21.24 4.58
N ILE A 119 -6.72 20.27 4.56
CA ILE A 119 -7.75 20.14 3.53
C ILE A 119 -9.02 20.87 4.01
N GLN A 120 -9.43 21.89 3.28
CA GLN A 120 -10.65 22.65 3.60
C GLN A 120 -11.89 21.91 3.08
N ASN A 121 -13.00 22.08 3.80
CA ASN A 121 -14.31 21.72 3.28
C ASN A 121 -14.67 22.60 2.07
N GLY A 122 -15.39 22.03 1.12
CA GLY A 122 -15.75 22.75 -0.10
C GLY A 122 -16.86 22.04 -0.90
N LYS A 123 -16.90 22.32 -2.18
CA LYS A 123 -17.72 21.60 -3.16
C LYS A 123 -16.86 21.22 -4.36
N ASP A 124 -17.10 20.04 -4.89
CA ASP A 124 -16.47 19.65 -6.16
C ASP A 124 -16.98 20.56 -7.29
N THR A 125 -16.06 21.13 -8.06
CA THR A 125 -16.39 22.11 -9.10
C THR A 125 -17.12 21.50 -10.29
N ARG A 126 -17.00 20.19 -10.51
CA ARG A 126 -17.64 19.51 -11.63
C ARG A 126 -19.06 19.05 -11.31
N THR A 127 -19.24 18.45 -10.13
CA THR A 127 -20.50 17.79 -9.74
C THR A 127 -21.31 18.64 -8.74
N GLY A 128 -20.71 19.66 -8.12
CA GLY A 128 -21.33 20.45 -7.05
C GLY A 128 -21.47 19.69 -5.72
N VAL A 129 -21.03 18.44 -5.63
CA VAL A 129 -21.14 17.61 -4.43
C VAL A 129 -20.30 18.20 -3.29
N PRO A 130 -20.82 18.30 -2.06
CA PRO A 130 -20.07 18.77 -0.91
C PRO A 130 -18.88 17.87 -0.58
N ILE A 131 -17.72 18.48 -0.29
CA ILE A 131 -16.49 17.79 0.14
C ILE A 131 -16.24 18.14 1.60
N LEU A 132 -16.06 17.12 2.44
CA LEU A 132 -15.74 17.22 3.85
C LEU A 132 -14.37 16.57 4.12
N SER A 133 -13.50 17.31 4.81
CA SER A 133 -12.16 16.80 5.15
C SER A 133 -12.20 15.80 6.30
N LEU A 134 -11.49 14.68 6.13
CA LEU A 134 -11.15 13.71 7.19
C LEU A 134 -9.68 13.83 7.60
N TYR A 135 -9.08 15.00 7.43
CA TYR A 135 -7.70 15.26 7.82
C TYR A 135 -7.58 16.47 8.76
N GLY A 136 -6.55 16.49 9.60
CA GLY A 136 -6.35 17.54 10.60
C GLY A 136 -7.17 17.30 11.88
N LYS A 137 -8.08 18.21 12.23
CA LYS A 137 -8.85 18.13 13.49
C LYS A 137 -9.86 16.98 13.52
N ASN A 138 -10.55 16.74 12.41
CA ASN A 138 -11.61 15.74 12.28
C ASN A 138 -11.17 14.58 11.38
N LYS A 139 -10.67 13.49 11.98
CA LYS A 139 -10.24 12.30 11.24
C LYS A 139 -11.34 11.25 11.10
N LYS A 140 -12.44 11.40 11.81
CA LYS A 140 -13.60 10.52 11.84
C LYS A 140 -14.84 11.27 11.38
N PRO A 141 -15.69 10.72 10.48
CA PRO A 141 -16.97 11.33 10.15
C PRO A 141 -17.83 11.55 11.40
N LEU A 142 -18.34 12.77 11.57
CA LEU A 142 -19.25 13.12 12.67
C LEU A 142 -20.67 12.56 12.38
N PRO A 143 -21.50 12.26 13.41
CA PRO A 143 -22.88 11.82 13.19
C PRO A 143 -23.69 12.77 12.29
N SER A 144 -23.56 14.10 12.49
CA SER A 144 -24.19 15.11 11.65
C SER A 144 -23.74 15.08 10.19
N GLN A 145 -22.50 14.64 9.95
CA GLN A 145 -21.96 14.48 8.60
C GLN A 145 -22.44 13.20 7.91
N LEU A 146 -23.00 12.23 8.65
CA LEU A 146 -23.62 11.01 8.12
C LEU A 146 -25.16 11.10 8.01
N THR A 147 -25.76 12.21 8.44
CA THR A 147 -27.19 12.44 8.25
C THR A 147 -27.55 12.44 6.77
N GLY A 148 -28.61 11.71 6.40
CA GLY A 148 -29.02 11.55 4.99
C GLY A 148 -28.08 10.66 4.15
N THR A 149 -27.19 9.88 4.78
CA THR A 149 -26.41 8.83 4.15
C THR A 149 -27.01 7.47 4.49
N ASP A 150 -27.22 6.62 3.50
CA ASP A 150 -27.63 5.23 3.69
C ASP A 150 -26.42 4.30 3.64
N VAL A 151 -25.52 4.53 2.69
CA VAL A 151 -24.32 3.74 2.44
C VAL A 151 -23.11 4.63 2.21
N VAL A 152 -21.97 4.22 2.77
CA VAL A 152 -20.66 4.82 2.53
C VAL A 152 -19.86 3.91 1.61
N VAL A 153 -19.31 4.44 0.51
CA VAL A 153 -18.42 3.72 -0.40
C VAL A 153 -16.98 4.21 -0.15
N PHE A 154 -16.10 3.29 0.16
CA PHE A 154 -14.67 3.57 0.40
C PHE A 154 -13.85 3.05 -0.78
N ASP A 155 -13.13 3.94 -1.45
CA ASP A 155 -12.26 3.62 -2.58
C ASP A 155 -10.97 4.44 -2.51
N ILE A 156 -9.89 3.87 -2.01
CA ILE A 156 -8.59 4.52 -1.88
C ILE A 156 -7.50 3.47 -2.09
N GLN A 157 -6.43 3.82 -2.81
CA GLN A 157 -5.25 2.99 -2.96
C GLN A 157 -4.34 3.10 -1.74
N ASP A 158 -4.06 1.98 -1.08
CA ASP A 158 -3.05 1.85 -0.03
C ASP A 158 -1.72 1.32 -0.60
N VAL A 159 -0.64 1.38 0.20
CA VAL A 159 0.69 0.87 -0.18
C VAL A 159 1.21 -0.24 0.72
N GLY A 160 0.40 -0.78 1.63
CA GLY A 160 0.74 -1.94 2.45
C GLY A 160 1.59 -1.64 3.69
N ALA A 161 1.91 -0.38 3.97
CA ALA A 161 2.69 0.03 5.13
C ALA A 161 1.80 0.65 6.22
N ARG A 162 1.89 0.17 7.46
CA ARG A 162 1.05 0.59 8.60
C ARG A 162 0.97 2.09 8.81
N PHE A 163 2.06 2.80 8.60
CA PHE A 163 2.12 4.26 8.79
C PHE A 163 1.58 5.05 7.58
N TYR A 164 1.20 4.38 6.49
CA TYR A 164 0.45 5.00 5.41
C TYR A 164 -1.01 5.13 5.85
N THR A 165 -1.47 6.36 6.08
CA THR A 165 -2.58 6.67 6.99
C THR A 165 -3.98 6.26 6.52
N TYR A 166 -4.14 5.72 5.30
CA TYR A 166 -5.46 5.33 4.79
C TYR A 166 -6.10 4.15 5.53
N ILE A 167 -5.30 3.26 6.13
CA ILE A 167 -5.81 2.25 7.08
C ILE A 167 -6.47 2.93 8.29
N SER A 168 -5.88 4.01 8.81
CA SER A 168 -6.45 4.76 9.93
C SER A 168 -7.71 5.50 9.53
N THR A 169 -7.78 6.01 8.31
CA THR A 169 -9.00 6.59 7.73
C THR A 169 -10.10 5.53 7.62
N LEU A 170 -9.78 4.34 7.08
CA LEU A 170 -10.71 3.21 6.98
C LEU A 170 -11.25 2.83 8.37
N TYR A 171 -10.38 2.69 9.38
CA TYR A 171 -10.77 2.39 10.75
C TYR A 171 -11.79 3.39 11.30
N TYR A 172 -11.54 4.70 11.14
CA TYR A 172 -12.45 5.73 11.62
C TYR A 172 -13.77 5.78 10.83
N VAL A 173 -13.74 5.52 9.54
CA VAL A 173 -14.95 5.42 8.71
C VAL A 173 -15.78 4.20 9.14
N MET A 174 -15.16 3.04 9.32
CA MET A 174 -15.83 1.83 9.83
C MET A 174 -16.48 2.07 11.21
N GLN A 175 -15.74 2.70 12.12
CA GLN A 175 -16.26 3.03 13.44
C GLN A 175 -17.44 3.99 13.35
N ALA A 176 -17.36 5.05 12.51
CA ALA A 176 -18.45 6.00 12.33
C ALA A 176 -19.69 5.32 11.69
N CYS A 177 -19.50 4.43 10.71
CA CYS A 177 -20.58 3.66 10.10
C CYS A 177 -21.25 2.74 11.12
N ALA A 178 -20.48 2.02 11.94
CA ALA A 178 -21.00 1.14 12.97
C ALA A 178 -21.82 1.90 14.03
N GLU A 179 -21.29 3.01 14.53
CA GLU A 179 -21.96 3.86 15.54
C GLU A 179 -23.26 4.49 15.01
N ASN A 180 -23.36 4.75 13.70
CA ASN A 180 -24.51 5.41 13.08
C ASN A 180 -25.35 4.45 12.22
N GLN A 181 -25.14 3.14 12.34
CA GLN A 181 -25.86 2.08 11.64
C GLN A 181 -25.86 2.24 10.10
N LYS A 182 -24.76 2.75 9.56
CA LYS A 182 -24.56 2.89 8.11
C LYS A 182 -23.88 1.66 7.54
N GLU A 183 -24.22 1.34 6.28
CA GLU A 183 -23.52 0.32 5.52
C GLU A 183 -22.21 0.89 4.95
N LEU A 184 -21.17 0.07 4.90
CA LEU A 184 -19.90 0.40 4.28
C LEU A 184 -19.61 -0.61 3.15
N ILE A 185 -19.34 -0.08 1.96
CA ILE A 185 -18.84 -0.86 0.82
C ILE A 185 -17.39 -0.44 0.56
N VAL A 186 -16.46 -1.39 0.62
CA VAL A 186 -15.05 -1.19 0.24
C VAL A 186 -14.85 -1.69 -1.18
N LEU A 187 -14.40 -0.80 -2.07
CA LEU A 187 -13.95 -1.15 -3.41
C LEU A 187 -12.46 -1.47 -3.32
N ASP A 188 -12.16 -2.77 -3.30
CA ASP A 188 -10.82 -3.21 -2.95
C ASP A 188 -9.82 -3.04 -4.10
N ARG A 189 -8.53 -2.88 -3.73
CA ARG A 189 -7.40 -2.64 -4.62
C ARG A 189 -6.20 -3.48 -4.20
N PRO A 190 -5.35 -3.93 -5.15
CA PRO A 190 -4.15 -4.70 -4.81
C PRO A 190 -3.22 -3.92 -3.88
N ASN A 191 -2.50 -4.66 -3.04
CA ASN A 191 -1.43 -4.12 -2.21
C ASN A 191 -0.08 -4.22 -2.96
N PRO A 192 0.59 -3.10 -3.31
CA PRO A 192 1.87 -3.15 -4.02
C PRO A 192 3.05 -3.62 -3.15
N CYS A 193 2.97 -3.44 -1.81
CA CYS A 193 3.95 -3.97 -0.85
C CYS A 193 3.35 -5.15 -0.08
N ASP A 194 3.05 -6.23 -0.80
CA ASP A 194 2.35 -7.41 -0.29
C ASP A 194 3.30 -8.34 0.51
N TYR A 195 3.88 -7.80 1.58
CA TYR A 195 4.76 -8.49 2.51
C TYR A 195 4.22 -8.42 3.93
N VAL A 196 4.54 -9.42 4.77
CA VAL A 196 4.32 -9.40 6.22
C VAL A 196 5.67 -9.30 6.89
N ASP A 197 6.03 -8.08 7.35
CA ASP A 197 7.36 -7.81 7.90
C ASP A 197 7.40 -6.62 8.87
N GLY A 198 8.46 -6.57 9.70
CA GLY A 198 8.71 -5.52 10.66
C GLY A 198 7.93 -5.65 11.97
N PRO A 199 8.21 -4.79 12.95
CA PRO A 199 7.64 -4.91 14.29
C PRO A 199 6.14 -4.68 14.32
N ILE A 200 5.42 -5.45 15.15
CA ILE A 200 4.02 -5.21 15.48
C ILE A 200 3.91 -3.97 16.36
N ARG A 201 2.91 -3.13 16.10
CA ARG A 201 2.67 -1.93 16.91
C ARG A 201 2.23 -2.28 18.32
N GLU A 202 3.01 -1.90 19.32
CA GLU A 202 2.68 -2.02 20.74
C GLU A 202 1.59 -1.02 21.17
N LYS A 203 0.79 -1.40 22.18
CA LYS A 203 -0.37 -0.61 22.65
C LYS A 203 -0.01 0.85 22.96
N ALA A 204 1.15 1.12 23.54
CA ALA A 204 1.61 2.45 23.92
C ALA A 204 1.84 3.40 22.71
N TYR A 205 2.06 2.85 21.54
CA TYR A 205 2.36 3.62 20.31
C TYR A 205 1.15 3.78 19.39
N LYS A 206 -0.07 3.57 19.90
CA LYS A 206 -1.28 3.82 19.11
C LYS A 206 -1.37 5.28 18.71
N SER A 207 -1.46 5.52 17.41
CA SER A 207 -1.49 6.86 16.80
C SER A 207 -2.18 6.82 15.44
N PHE A 208 -2.27 7.95 14.75
CA PHE A 208 -2.80 7.98 13.38
C PHE A 208 -1.89 7.27 12.38
N VAL A 209 -0.57 7.24 12.63
CA VAL A 209 0.40 6.46 11.83
C VAL A 209 0.59 5.02 12.33
N GLY A 210 -0.19 4.59 13.31
CA GLY A 210 -0.16 3.26 13.91
C GLY A 210 -1.46 2.94 14.63
N MET A 211 -2.60 2.93 13.90
CA MET A 211 -3.92 2.74 14.48
C MET A 211 -4.11 1.31 15.00
N LEU A 212 -3.71 0.32 14.24
CA LEU A 212 -3.98 -1.09 14.47
C LEU A 212 -2.77 -1.83 15.03
N PRO A 213 -2.96 -2.93 15.80
CA PRO A 213 -1.88 -3.77 16.32
C PRO A 213 -1.38 -4.77 15.24
N ILE A 214 -0.83 -4.24 14.16
CA ILE A 214 -0.36 -4.99 12.99
C ILE A 214 1.13 -4.71 12.74
N PRO A 215 1.84 -5.56 11.96
CA PRO A 215 3.23 -5.31 11.60
C PRO A 215 3.39 -4.06 10.72
N LEU A 216 4.62 -3.61 10.55
CA LEU A 216 4.96 -2.46 9.74
C LEU A 216 4.50 -2.66 8.29
N LEU A 217 4.79 -3.80 7.68
CA LEU A 217 4.17 -4.30 6.45
C LEU A 217 3.15 -5.38 6.81
N HIS A 218 1.90 -5.15 6.44
CA HIS A 218 0.78 -5.97 6.93
C HIS A 218 0.30 -7.03 5.94
N GLY A 219 0.72 -6.98 4.68
CA GLY A 219 0.41 -7.97 3.66
C GLY A 219 -1.08 -8.17 3.37
N CYS A 220 -1.92 -7.19 3.60
CA CYS A 220 -3.37 -7.24 3.33
C CYS A 220 -3.76 -6.14 2.34
N THR A 221 -4.84 -6.34 1.60
CA THR A 221 -5.57 -5.24 0.95
C THR A 221 -6.41 -4.47 1.98
N LEU A 222 -6.99 -3.33 1.60
CA LEU A 222 -7.91 -2.60 2.49
C LEU A 222 -9.21 -3.37 2.74
N GLY A 223 -9.69 -4.16 1.77
CA GLY A 223 -10.85 -5.02 1.94
C GLY A 223 -10.61 -6.11 2.98
N GLU A 224 -9.47 -6.78 2.93
CA GLU A 224 -9.04 -7.77 3.93
C GLU A 224 -8.83 -7.13 5.30
N MET A 225 -8.21 -5.95 5.34
CA MET A 225 -8.02 -5.20 6.58
C MET A 225 -9.34 -4.79 7.21
N ALA A 226 -10.35 -4.40 6.41
CA ALA A 226 -11.69 -4.10 6.91
C ALA A 226 -12.36 -5.34 7.52
N GLY A 227 -12.22 -6.50 6.87
CA GLY A 227 -12.68 -7.78 7.41
C GLY A 227 -12.02 -8.11 8.75
N MET A 228 -10.69 -7.92 8.85
CA MET A 228 -9.92 -8.16 10.06
C MET A 228 -10.31 -7.20 11.19
N ILE A 229 -10.49 -5.90 10.91
CA ILE A 229 -10.94 -4.89 11.90
C ILE A 229 -12.27 -5.32 12.53
N ASN A 230 -13.22 -5.81 11.74
CA ASN A 230 -14.50 -6.31 12.21
C ASN A 230 -14.34 -7.62 13.00
N GLY A 231 -13.67 -8.60 12.41
CA GLY A 231 -13.58 -9.96 12.96
C GLY A 231 -12.84 -10.02 14.28
N GLU A 232 -11.80 -9.19 14.44
CA GLU A 232 -11.02 -9.10 15.68
C GLU A 232 -11.61 -8.09 16.70
N GLY A 233 -12.77 -7.48 16.40
CA GLY A 233 -13.45 -6.54 17.29
C GLY A 233 -12.64 -5.26 17.56
N TRP A 234 -11.75 -4.85 16.66
CA TRP A 234 -10.87 -3.71 16.89
C TRP A 234 -11.59 -2.36 16.90
N LEU A 235 -12.82 -2.29 16.42
CA LEU A 235 -13.66 -1.09 16.58
C LEU A 235 -13.99 -0.79 18.05
N GLY A 236 -13.89 -1.80 18.92
CA GLY A 236 -14.17 -1.73 20.35
C GLY A 236 -15.67 -1.69 20.68
N LYS A 237 -15.98 -1.80 21.98
CA LYS A 237 -17.37 -1.70 22.50
C LYS A 237 -18.39 -2.65 21.85
N GLY A 238 -17.95 -3.77 21.29
CA GLY A 238 -18.82 -4.70 20.56
C GLY A 238 -19.38 -4.15 19.25
N LEU A 239 -18.80 -3.05 18.72
CA LEU A 239 -19.23 -2.47 17.45
C LEU A 239 -18.88 -3.40 16.29
N GLN A 240 -19.85 -3.55 15.38
CA GLN A 240 -19.72 -4.26 14.11
C GLN A 240 -20.16 -3.34 12.97
N CYS A 241 -19.31 -3.16 11.98
CA CYS A 241 -19.65 -2.42 10.78
C CYS A 241 -20.36 -3.35 9.80
N ARG A 242 -21.51 -2.92 9.23
CA ARG A 242 -22.14 -3.64 8.11
C ARG A 242 -21.29 -3.46 6.88
N LEU A 243 -20.40 -4.41 6.64
CA LEU A 243 -19.33 -4.34 5.64
C LEU A 243 -19.65 -5.23 4.43
N GLN A 244 -19.48 -4.67 3.23
CA GLN A 244 -19.36 -5.41 1.99
C GLN A 244 -18.02 -5.05 1.32
N VAL A 245 -17.40 -6.03 0.64
CA VAL A 245 -16.17 -5.82 -0.13
C VAL A 245 -16.40 -6.24 -1.57
N ILE A 246 -16.23 -5.32 -2.52
CA ILE A 246 -16.13 -5.66 -3.94
C ILE A 246 -14.68 -5.99 -4.20
N ARG A 247 -14.40 -7.30 -4.36
CA ARG A 247 -13.06 -7.86 -4.46
C ARG A 247 -12.39 -7.49 -5.78
N VAL A 248 -11.06 -7.42 -5.78
CA VAL A 248 -10.25 -7.37 -7.00
C VAL A 248 -10.41 -8.67 -7.79
N GLU A 249 -10.45 -8.57 -9.11
CA GLU A 249 -10.39 -9.71 -10.01
C GLU A 249 -9.03 -9.75 -10.73
N GLY A 250 -8.52 -10.96 -10.98
CA GLY A 250 -7.29 -11.17 -11.75
C GLY A 250 -5.99 -10.84 -11.01
N TRP A 251 -6.03 -10.62 -9.70
CA TRP A 251 -4.87 -10.46 -8.83
C TRP A 251 -4.94 -11.41 -7.65
N LYS A 252 -3.76 -11.84 -7.17
CA LYS A 252 -3.61 -12.65 -5.96
C LYS A 252 -2.36 -12.24 -5.18
N HIS A 253 -2.29 -12.65 -3.91
CA HIS A 253 -1.12 -12.42 -3.06
C HIS A 253 0.16 -12.94 -3.70
N GLY A 254 1.26 -12.21 -3.51
CA GLY A 254 2.56 -12.49 -4.13
C GLY A 254 2.69 -12.05 -5.59
N GLN A 255 1.60 -11.60 -6.24
CA GLN A 255 1.67 -11.08 -7.59
C GLN A 255 2.07 -9.59 -7.58
N PRO A 256 3.18 -9.20 -8.25
CA PRO A 256 3.57 -7.79 -8.36
C PRO A 256 2.45 -6.95 -8.99
N TYR A 257 2.29 -5.74 -8.49
CA TYR A 257 1.31 -4.80 -9.01
C TYR A 257 1.85 -3.37 -9.03
N SER A 258 2.02 -2.82 -10.23
CA SER A 258 2.37 -1.42 -10.43
C SER A 258 1.13 -0.55 -10.38
N LEU A 259 1.18 0.50 -9.58
CA LEU A 259 0.03 1.39 -9.42
C LEU A 259 -0.19 2.26 -10.67
N PRO A 260 -1.42 2.31 -11.22
CA PRO A 260 -1.72 3.12 -12.40
C PRO A 260 -1.65 4.63 -12.12
N VAL A 261 -1.75 5.02 -10.86
CA VAL A 261 -1.67 6.39 -10.37
C VAL A 261 -0.79 6.42 -9.12
N LYS A 262 0.09 7.41 -9.01
CA LYS A 262 0.88 7.62 -7.79
C LYS A 262 -0.03 7.74 -6.57
N PRO A 263 0.23 7.00 -5.47
CA PRO A 263 -0.68 6.97 -4.32
C PRO A 263 -0.60 8.23 -3.45
N SER A 264 0.49 8.98 -3.55
CA SER A 264 0.68 10.28 -2.91
C SER A 264 1.69 11.14 -3.69
N PRO A 265 1.75 12.45 -3.44
CA PRO A 265 2.73 13.32 -4.07
C PRO A 265 4.18 12.86 -3.92
N ASN A 266 4.51 12.26 -2.78
CA ASN A 266 5.88 11.83 -2.46
C ASN A 266 6.20 10.36 -2.78
N LEU A 267 5.29 9.62 -3.42
CA LEU A 267 5.54 8.25 -3.92
C LEU A 267 5.31 8.20 -5.44
N PRO A 268 6.24 8.78 -6.24
CA PRO A 268 6.00 9.02 -7.67
C PRO A 268 6.04 7.76 -8.56
N ASN A 269 6.64 6.67 -8.11
CA ASN A 269 6.85 5.45 -8.89
C ASN A 269 7.02 4.19 -8.01
N ASP A 270 7.09 3.02 -8.63
CA ASP A 270 7.21 1.72 -7.96
C ASP A 270 8.46 1.62 -7.07
N LEU A 271 9.60 2.22 -7.48
CA LEU A 271 10.81 2.23 -6.68
C LEU A 271 10.61 2.99 -5.35
N SER A 272 9.99 4.16 -5.41
CA SER A 272 9.69 4.93 -4.21
C SER A 272 8.72 4.21 -3.28
N ILE A 273 7.73 3.51 -3.84
CA ILE A 273 6.76 2.69 -3.09
C ILE A 273 7.48 1.52 -2.41
N ALA A 274 8.34 0.79 -3.12
CA ALA A 274 9.09 -0.34 -2.59
C ALA A 274 10.11 0.06 -1.51
N LEU A 275 10.74 1.24 -1.65
CA LEU A 275 11.67 1.79 -0.65
C LEU A 275 10.96 2.43 0.56
N TYR A 276 9.72 2.86 0.40
CA TYR A 276 8.96 3.60 1.42
C TYR A 276 8.93 2.91 2.79
N PRO A 277 8.69 1.60 2.93
CA PRO A 277 8.67 0.93 4.22
C PRO A 277 10.00 1.07 5.00
N SER A 278 11.12 0.99 4.29
CA SER A 278 12.48 1.07 4.89
C SER A 278 12.96 2.49 5.10
N LEU A 279 12.45 3.47 4.34
CA LEU A 279 12.92 4.85 4.40
C LEU A 279 12.02 5.77 5.23
N CYS A 280 10.72 5.49 5.35
CA CYS A 280 9.80 6.33 6.11
C CYS A 280 10.22 6.54 7.58
N PRO A 281 10.80 5.56 8.31
CA PRO A 281 11.28 5.77 9.67
C PRO A 281 12.36 6.87 9.81
N PHE A 282 13.09 7.19 8.74
CA PHE A 282 14.04 8.31 8.74
C PHE A 282 13.37 9.68 9.00
N GLU A 283 12.06 9.82 8.85
CA GLU A 283 11.34 11.04 9.26
C GLU A 283 11.45 11.34 10.75
N GLY A 284 11.85 10.34 11.56
CA GLY A 284 12.20 10.51 12.97
C GLY A 284 13.66 10.89 13.22
N THR A 285 14.45 11.07 12.14
CA THR A 285 15.89 11.32 12.21
C THR A 285 16.27 12.67 11.59
N SER A 286 17.56 13.00 11.63
CA SER A 286 18.13 14.18 10.94
C SER A 286 18.59 13.87 9.50
N VAL A 287 18.14 12.78 8.91
CA VAL A 287 18.50 12.37 7.54
C VAL A 287 17.33 12.64 6.60
N SER A 288 17.58 13.37 5.52
CA SER A 288 16.60 13.61 4.46
C SER A 288 16.42 12.35 3.62
N ILE A 289 15.17 12.06 3.27
CA ILE A 289 14.73 10.99 2.37
C ILE A 289 14.34 11.53 0.99
N GLY A 290 14.92 12.65 0.58
CA GLY A 290 14.68 13.25 -0.72
C GLY A 290 13.37 14.04 -0.84
N ARG A 291 12.61 14.28 0.25
CA ARG A 291 11.50 15.23 0.22
C ARG A 291 12.03 16.61 -0.18
N GLY A 292 11.25 17.36 -0.97
CA GLY A 292 11.73 18.60 -1.57
C GLY A 292 12.62 18.39 -2.80
N THR A 293 12.60 17.19 -3.40
CA THR A 293 13.15 16.87 -4.73
C THR A 293 12.05 16.25 -5.59
N THR A 294 12.31 16.02 -6.87
CA THR A 294 11.39 15.31 -7.78
C THR A 294 11.49 13.77 -7.65
N TYR A 295 12.36 13.27 -6.76
CA TYR A 295 12.60 11.85 -6.50
C TYR A 295 12.59 11.52 -4.99
N PRO A 296 11.52 11.89 -4.24
CA PRO A 296 11.41 11.56 -2.82
C PRO A 296 11.38 10.05 -2.61
N PHE A 297 11.90 9.59 -1.45
CA PHE A 297 12.07 8.17 -1.10
C PHE A 297 12.94 7.37 -2.08
N GLN A 298 13.78 8.04 -2.86
CA GLN A 298 14.72 7.41 -3.80
C GLN A 298 16.16 7.88 -3.60
N VAL A 299 16.38 8.82 -2.69
CA VAL A 299 17.68 9.28 -2.21
C VAL A 299 17.61 9.49 -0.72
N ILE A 300 18.72 9.27 -0.01
CA ILE A 300 18.86 9.53 1.42
C ILE A 300 20.17 10.23 1.71
N GLY A 301 20.17 11.21 2.58
CA GLY A 301 21.40 11.94 2.92
C GLY A 301 21.21 13.02 3.97
N SER A 302 22.33 13.55 4.45
CA SER A 302 22.38 14.62 5.44
C SER A 302 23.57 15.55 5.18
N PRO A 303 23.49 16.84 5.50
CA PRO A 303 24.66 17.72 5.47
C PRO A 303 25.80 17.25 6.38
N ALA A 304 25.48 16.54 7.45
CA ALA A 304 26.43 15.97 8.39
C ALA A 304 27.35 14.90 7.78
N LEU A 305 27.03 14.33 6.63
CA LEU A 305 27.73 13.17 6.07
C LEU A 305 28.61 13.51 4.87
N LYS A 306 29.04 14.79 4.74
CA LYS A 306 29.85 15.30 3.64
C LYS A 306 31.14 14.48 3.40
N ASP A 307 31.78 14.04 4.47
CA ASP A 307 33.07 13.35 4.37
C ASP A 307 32.95 11.84 4.08
N PHE A 308 31.71 11.30 4.02
CA PHE A 308 31.43 9.87 3.81
C PHE A 308 30.88 9.54 2.44
N PHE A 309 30.29 10.51 1.74
CA PHE A 309 29.62 10.27 0.46
C PHE A 309 29.99 11.32 -0.59
N GLN A 310 30.14 10.88 -1.85
CA GLN A 310 30.34 11.77 -2.98
C GLN A 310 29.02 12.26 -3.58
N PHE A 311 27.99 11.38 -3.57
CA PHE A 311 26.66 11.75 -4.05
C PHE A 311 26.02 12.78 -3.15
N GLN A 312 25.42 13.80 -3.76
CA GLN A 312 24.70 14.85 -3.03
C GLN A 312 23.42 15.28 -3.77
N PHE A 313 22.47 15.76 -3.00
CA PHE A 313 21.24 16.42 -3.49
C PHE A 313 20.88 17.57 -2.56
N THR A 314 20.06 18.51 -3.06
CA THR A 314 19.65 19.67 -2.28
C THR A 314 18.12 19.75 -2.23
N PRO A 315 17.48 19.51 -1.08
CA PRO A 315 16.04 19.70 -0.89
C PRO A 315 15.66 21.17 -1.11
N ARG A 316 14.56 21.40 -1.81
CA ARG A 316 14.00 22.74 -2.05
C ARG A 316 12.51 22.75 -1.72
N SER A 317 11.95 23.93 -1.43
CA SER A 317 10.50 24.08 -1.35
C SER A 317 9.89 23.76 -2.72
N LEU A 318 9.13 22.66 -2.83
CA LEU A 318 8.48 22.23 -4.06
C LEU A 318 6.98 22.04 -3.82
N LYS A 319 6.18 22.89 -4.50
CA LYS A 319 4.72 22.72 -4.53
C LYS A 319 4.36 21.37 -5.18
N GLY A 320 3.45 20.64 -4.59
CA GLY A 320 3.05 19.32 -5.05
C GLY A 320 3.96 18.19 -4.55
N PHE A 321 4.93 18.48 -3.64
CA PHE A 321 5.78 17.50 -2.97
C PHE A 321 5.94 17.84 -1.48
N ASP A 322 6.78 18.84 -1.16
CA ASP A 322 7.00 19.33 0.20
C ASP A 322 7.41 20.82 0.14
N LYS A 323 6.68 21.68 0.85
CA LYS A 323 6.97 23.12 0.93
C LYS A 323 8.07 23.47 1.94
N HIS A 324 8.30 22.59 2.92
CA HIS A 324 9.22 22.82 4.03
C HIS A 324 10.08 21.57 4.33
N PRO A 325 10.83 21.07 3.32
CA PRO A 325 11.59 19.84 3.48
C PRO A 325 12.72 20.00 4.50
N LEU A 326 13.06 18.91 5.18
CA LEU A 326 14.25 18.84 6.03
C LEU A 326 15.51 19.22 5.22
N HIS A 327 16.38 20.07 5.81
CA HIS A 327 17.60 20.59 5.16
C HIS A 327 17.32 21.41 3.88
N GLN A 328 16.23 22.17 3.86
CA GLN A 328 15.90 23.02 2.73
C GLN A 328 17.10 23.93 2.35
N ASN A 329 17.45 23.96 1.06
CA ASN A 329 18.57 24.70 0.48
C ASN A 329 19.97 24.30 0.98
N GLN A 330 20.13 23.17 1.66
CA GLN A 330 21.41 22.64 2.09
C GLN A 330 21.78 21.38 1.27
N ALA A 331 23.05 21.24 0.92
CA ALA A 331 23.55 20.02 0.30
C ALA A 331 23.50 18.85 1.29
N CYS A 332 22.79 17.79 0.95
CA CYS A 332 22.70 16.53 1.69
C CYS A 332 23.58 15.50 0.99
N PHE A 333 24.46 14.85 1.70
CA PHE A 333 25.40 13.84 1.20
C PHE A 333 24.90 12.45 1.62
N GLY A 334 24.92 11.48 0.71
CA GLY A 334 24.36 10.17 1.01
C GLY A 334 24.31 9.20 -0.18
N LEU A 335 23.19 8.46 -0.32
CA LEU A 335 23.01 7.43 -1.32
C LEU A 335 21.98 7.85 -2.38
N ASP A 336 22.28 7.51 -3.64
CA ASP A 336 21.33 7.53 -4.76
C ASP A 336 20.79 6.12 -4.97
N LEU A 337 19.56 5.87 -4.53
CA LEU A 337 18.90 4.58 -4.64
C LEU A 337 18.16 4.39 -5.98
N ARG A 338 18.16 5.40 -6.87
CA ARG A 338 17.59 5.31 -8.22
C ARG A 338 18.38 4.37 -9.12
N THR A 339 19.59 4.02 -8.70
CA THR A 339 20.48 3.08 -9.40
C THR A 339 20.23 1.62 -9.01
N GLU A 340 19.37 1.35 -8.04
CA GLU A 340 18.99 -0.01 -7.67
C GLU A 340 18.33 -0.72 -8.87
N LYS A 341 18.88 -1.89 -9.22
CA LYS A 341 18.42 -2.66 -10.39
C LYS A 341 17.17 -3.47 -10.10
N GLU A 342 16.96 -3.83 -8.83
CA GLU A 342 15.84 -4.65 -8.38
C GLU A 342 15.07 -3.88 -7.31
N LEU A 343 13.75 -4.00 -7.34
CA LEU A 343 12.90 -3.42 -6.30
C LEU A 343 13.16 -4.13 -4.97
N PRO A 344 13.36 -3.38 -3.86
CA PRO A 344 13.47 -3.98 -2.54
C PRO A 344 12.24 -4.82 -2.20
N GLN A 345 12.45 -5.96 -1.56
CA GLN A 345 11.39 -6.84 -1.09
C GLN A 345 11.32 -6.79 0.43
N GLY A 346 10.14 -6.39 0.96
CA GLY A 346 9.93 -6.30 2.39
C GLY A 346 10.53 -5.06 3.05
N PHE A 347 10.77 -5.17 4.35
CA PHE A 347 11.32 -4.11 5.20
C PHE A 347 12.77 -4.42 5.58
N SER A 348 13.66 -3.44 5.50
CA SER A 348 15.07 -3.57 5.90
C SER A 348 15.51 -2.42 6.78
N LEU A 349 16.30 -2.75 7.80
CA LEU A 349 17.00 -1.79 8.66
C LEU A 349 18.37 -1.39 8.11
N LYS A 350 18.81 -1.97 6.98
CA LYS A 350 20.15 -1.75 6.38
C LYS A 350 20.55 -0.28 6.36
N TYR A 351 19.70 0.57 5.79
CA TYR A 351 20.01 2.00 5.66
C TYR A 351 20.00 2.73 7.00
N LEU A 352 19.04 2.42 7.88
CA LEU A 352 18.97 3.00 9.22
C LEU A 352 20.23 2.69 10.03
N LEU A 353 20.66 1.43 10.07
CA LEU A 353 21.87 0.99 10.76
C LEU A 353 23.11 1.62 10.15
N GLN A 354 23.26 1.61 8.82
CA GLN A 354 24.38 2.21 8.11
C GLN A 354 24.54 3.70 8.46
N PHE A 355 23.47 4.47 8.36
CA PHE A 355 23.51 5.90 8.61
C PHE A 355 23.74 6.22 10.09
N TYR A 356 23.14 5.46 11.01
CA TYR A 356 23.39 5.61 12.44
C TYR A 356 24.85 5.34 12.80
N GLN A 357 25.46 4.27 12.25
CA GLN A 357 26.89 3.97 12.45
C GLN A 357 27.81 5.10 11.95
N LEU A 358 27.45 5.77 10.85
CA LEU A 358 28.22 6.93 10.37
C LEU A 358 28.12 8.11 11.31
N TYR A 359 26.94 8.36 11.90
CA TYR A 359 26.77 9.37 12.95
C TYR A 359 27.58 9.03 14.20
N GLN A 360 27.64 7.74 14.60
CA GLN A 360 28.46 7.31 15.74
C GLN A 360 29.96 7.54 15.51
N LYS A 361 30.46 7.38 14.28
CA LYS A 361 31.86 7.68 13.94
C LYS A 361 32.17 9.17 14.00
N GLN A 362 31.20 10.02 13.75
CA GLN A 362 31.40 11.46 13.62
C GLN A 362 31.08 12.22 14.91
N TYR A 363 30.16 11.75 15.74
CA TYR A 363 29.64 12.49 16.88
C TYR A 363 29.61 11.65 18.15
N PRO A 364 30.15 12.14 19.27
CA PRO A 364 30.02 11.45 20.56
C PRO A 364 28.59 11.40 21.09
N ASP A 365 27.72 12.34 20.66
CA ASP A 365 26.31 12.44 20.99
C ASP A 365 25.39 11.97 19.82
N ALA A 366 25.84 10.97 19.07
CA ALA A 366 25.20 10.46 17.86
C ALA A 366 23.72 10.13 18.04
N GLU A 367 23.33 9.57 19.18
CA GLU A 367 21.93 9.26 19.47
C GLU A 367 21.02 10.49 19.32
N LYS A 368 21.35 11.60 19.98
CA LYS A 368 20.56 12.83 19.93
C LYS A 368 20.59 13.47 18.55
N ARG A 369 21.75 13.43 17.89
CA ARG A 369 21.91 14.03 16.55
C ARG A 369 21.20 13.24 15.47
N PHE A 370 21.21 11.92 15.53
CA PHE A 370 20.54 11.08 14.56
C PHE A 370 19.02 11.04 14.80
N PHE A 371 18.58 10.63 16.00
CA PHE A 371 17.16 10.55 16.35
C PHE A 371 16.61 11.92 16.79
N SER A 372 16.66 12.92 15.89
CA SER A 372 16.21 14.29 16.17
C SER A 372 14.72 14.40 16.57
N ARG A 373 13.92 13.40 16.21
CA ARG A 373 12.51 13.25 16.56
C ARG A 373 12.24 11.82 17.04
N SER A 374 12.93 11.39 18.10
CA SER A 374 12.91 10.01 18.60
C SER A 374 11.49 9.47 18.88
N GLN A 375 10.59 10.28 19.42
CA GLN A 375 9.19 9.90 19.63
C GLN A 375 8.45 9.64 18.30
N TRP A 376 8.74 10.41 17.27
CA TRP A 376 8.16 10.20 15.95
C TRP A 376 8.70 8.91 15.31
N PHE A 377 10.00 8.65 15.44
CA PHE A 377 10.61 7.38 15.04
C PHE A 377 9.91 6.19 15.71
N ASP A 378 9.73 6.25 17.04
CA ASP A 378 9.09 5.19 17.81
C ASP A 378 7.61 4.99 17.40
N LEU A 379 6.88 6.07 17.08
CA LEU A 379 5.50 5.98 16.57
C LEU A 379 5.44 5.30 15.18
N LEU A 380 6.36 5.63 14.28
CA LEU A 380 6.45 5.00 12.96
C LEU A 380 6.82 3.52 13.09
N MET A 381 7.81 3.20 13.92
CA MET A 381 8.20 1.81 14.20
C MET A 381 7.13 1.04 14.99
N GLY A 382 6.23 1.74 15.71
CA GLY A 382 5.23 1.15 16.59
C GLY A 382 5.81 0.58 17.90
N THR A 383 7.08 0.81 18.16
CA THR A 383 7.83 0.40 19.36
C THR A 383 9.09 1.25 19.52
N SER A 384 9.55 1.45 20.75
CA SER A 384 10.87 2.05 21.01
C SER A 384 12.02 1.03 20.97
N GLN A 385 11.70 -0.27 20.90
CA GLN A 385 12.71 -1.31 21.04
C GLN A 385 13.72 -1.28 19.88
N VAL A 386 13.27 -1.04 18.64
CA VAL A 386 14.17 -0.94 17.48
C VAL A 386 15.23 0.15 17.67
N ARG A 387 14.81 1.35 18.10
CA ARG A 387 15.76 2.45 18.37
C ARG A 387 16.76 2.08 19.48
N LYS A 388 16.28 1.48 20.58
CA LYS A 388 17.14 1.02 21.69
C LYS A 388 18.15 -0.03 21.23
N ASP A 389 17.73 -0.99 20.43
CA ASP A 389 18.58 -2.05 19.89
C ASP A 389 19.64 -1.49 18.94
N MET A 390 19.28 -0.51 18.09
CA MET A 390 20.24 0.21 17.25
C MET A 390 21.29 0.95 18.08
N ILE A 391 20.89 1.64 19.16
CA ILE A 391 21.78 2.34 20.08
C ILE A 391 22.74 1.35 20.76
N GLN A 392 22.28 0.16 21.11
CA GLN A 392 23.09 -0.91 21.68
C GLN A 392 24.03 -1.58 20.66
N GLY A 393 23.98 -1.19 19.38
CA GLY A 393 24.86 -1.73 18.34
C GLY A 393 24.46 -3.12 17.83
N LYS A 394 23.19 -3.54 18.04
CA LYS A 394 22.70 -4.82 17.52
C LYS A 394 22.66 -4.83 15.99
N THR A 395 22.92 -5.99 15.43
CA THR A 395 22.78 -6.26 13.99
C THR A 395 21.32 -6.30 13.56
N GLU A 396 21.04 -6.13 12.26
CA GLU A 396 19.69 -6.28 11.72
C GLU A 396 19.08 -7.64 12.07
N SER A 397 19.85 -8.72 12.00
CA SER A 397 19.39 -10.08 12.32
C SER A 397 18.93 -10.19 13.78
N GLU A 398 19.72 -9.66 14.73
CA GLU A 398 19.34 -9.68 16.15
C GLU A 398 18.10 -8.85 16.45
N ILE A 399 17.96 -7.68 15.80
CA ILE A 399 16.78 -6.83 15.96
C ILE A 399 15.53 -7.54 15.40
N ARG A 400 15.66 -8.18 14.24
CA ARG A 400 14.54 -8.90 13.58
C ARG A 400 14.05 -10.10 14.37
N GLN A 401 14.95 -10.82 15.06
CA GLN A 401 14.55 -11.93 15.93
C GLN A 401 13.52 -11.51 16.99
N ALA A 402 13.58 -10.27 17.47
CA ALA A 402 12.70 -9.80 18.53
C ALA A 402 11.20 -9.82 18.15
N TRP A 403 10.86 -9.70 16.87
CA TRP A 403 9.46 -9.67 16.42
C TRP A 403 9.01 -10.89 15.62
N GLU A 404 9.89 -11.88 15.37
CA GLU A 404 9.54 -13.03 14.51
C GLU A 404 8.39 -13.87 15.08
N LYS A 405 8.35 -14.08 16.40
CA LYS A 405 7.24 -14.78 17.07
C LYS A 405 5.90 -14.06 16.86
N ASP A 406 5.90 -12.74 16.97
CA ASP A 406 4.69 -11.93 16.81
C ASP A 406 4.26 -11.89 15.34
N LEU A 407 5.21 -11.85 14.41
CA LEU A 407 4.91 -11.97 12.98
C LEU A 407 4.26 -13.30 12.63
N GLN A 408 4.73 -14.41 13.22
CA GLN A 408 4.13 -15.72 13.00
C GLN A 408 2.69 -15.77 13.52
N ALA A 409 2.44 -15.21 14.70
CA ALA A 409 1.09 -15.10 15.24
C ALA A 409 0.18 -14.23 14.34
N TYR A 410 0.72 -13.13 13.81
CA TYR A 410 -0.02 -12.28 12.88
C TYR A 410 -0.29 -12.97 11.53
N ARG A 411 0.66 -13.75 10.97
CA ARG A 411 0.43 -14.52 9.75
C ARG A 411 -0.77 -15.47 9.91
N SER A 412 -0.83 -16.23 11.02
CA SER A 412 -1.96 -17.12 11.32
C SER A 412 -3.29 -16.36 11.55
N LEU A 413 -3.22 -15.16 12.14
CA LEU A 413 -4.40 -14.30 12.27
C LEU A 413 -4.90 -13.83 10.90
N ARG A 414 -3.98 -13.36 10.06
CA ARG A 414 -4.24 -12.82 8.72
C ARG A 414 -4.93 -13.84 7.80
N GLU A 415 -4.53 -15.12 7.85
CA GLU A 415 -5.08 -16.20 7.02
C GLU A 415 -6.61 -16.28 7.05
N LYS A 416 -7.24 -15.93 8.17
CA LYS A 416 -8.71 -15.94 8.32
C LYS A 416 -9.42 -14.91 7.45
N TYR A 417 -8.71 -13.88 6.99
CA TYR A 417 -9.27 -12.70 6.33
C TYR A 417 -8.82 -12.54 4.89
N LEU A 418 -7.96 -13.43 4.40
CA LEU A 418 -7.49 -13.40 3.02
C LEU A 418 -8.64 -13.64 2.04
N LEU A 419 -8.65 -12.83 0.98
CA LEU A 419 -9.65 -12.85 -0.08
C LEU A 419 -9.05 -13.32 -1.43
N TYR A 420 -7.71 -13.37 -1.55
CA TYR A 420 -6.97 -13.54 -2.79
C TYR A 420 -5.90 -14.63 -2.65
N GLU A 421 -6.26 -15.87 -2.87
CA GLU A 421 -5.36 -17.05 -2.82
C GLU A 421 -4.70 -17.35 -4.18
#